data_10c206e46be735f6d4a2903c58137712
#
_entry.id   10c206e46be735f6d4a2903c58137712
#
_cell.length_a   1.000
_cell.length_b   1.000
_cell.length_c   1.000
_cell.angle_alpha   90.00
_cell.angle_beta   90.00
_cell.angle_gamma   90.00
#
_symmetry.space_group_name_H-M   'P 1'
#
loop_
_entity.id
_entity.type
_entity.pdbx_description
1 polymer ?
#
loop_
_entity_poly.entity_id
_entity_poly.type
_entity_poly.pdbx_seq_one_letter_code
_entity_poly.pdbx_strand_id
1 'polypeptide(L)'
;MKSSFLKLHSAAILLSVASQFTLSADAAPRSEYWHQRVTLFDLLPVEKGDIVFLGNSITDGGEFTELFDNPSIKNRGISSDVISGVAERLHQVTDYNPSKIFLLIGINDVSHNLSVSRMAEDYENLVKRIRKESPESKLYIQSLMPINNDFGRYKNLKGKEATVKQLNQRLKEIAQRNGAVYVDLWPALADKKTGKLRREFTNDGLHLLGKGYDAWADAIRNLVEE
;
A
#
# COMPACT_ATOMS: atom_id res chain seq x y z
N MET A 1 -69.82 24.80 11.24
CA MET A 1 -68.54 24.94 11.93
C MET A 1 -67.66 23.80 11.44
N LYS A 2 -66.73 24.06 10.53
CA LYS A 2 -65.74 23.05 10.04
C LYS A 2 -64.37 23.49 10.50
N SER A 3 -63.78 22.71 11.41
CA SER A 3 -62.40 22.90 11.92
C SER A 3 -61.44 22.29 10.94
N SER A 4 -60.54 23.13 10.39
CA SER A 4 -59.47 22.72 9.49
C SER A 4 -58.22 22.48 10.32
N PHE A 5 -57.75 21.21 10.37
CA PHE A 5 -56.46 20.86 11.00
C PHE A 5 -55.32 21.04 9.99
N LEU A 6 -54.46 22.00 10.23
CA LEU A 6 -53.23 22.25 9.51
C LEU A 6 -52.17 21.23 10.00
N LYS A 7 -51.76 20.31 9.11
CA LYS A 7 -50.62 19.40 9.39
C LYS A 7 -49.31 20.12 9.05
N LEU A 8 -48.51 20.45 10.06
CA LEU A 8 -47.13 20.86 9.87
C LEU A 8 -46.27 19.63 9.49
N HIS A 9 -45.71 19.68 8.29
CA HIS A 9 -44.66 18.74 7.88
C HIS A 9 -43.30 19.35 8.25
N SER A 10 -42.65 18.78 9.26
CA SER A 10 -41.26 19.10 9.57
C SER A 10 -40.38 18.41 8.56
N ALA A 11 -39.79 19.17 7.64
CA ALA A 11 -38.74 18.69 6.76
C ALA A 11 -37.42 18.64 7.53
N ALA A 12 -36.95 17.45 7.87
CA ALA A 12 -35.61 17.24 8.41
C ALA A 12 -34.60 17.40 7.26
N ILE A 13 -33.84 18.49 7.30
CA ILE A 13 -32.70 18.71 6.40
C ILE A 13 -31.54 17.84 6.92
N LEU A 14 -31.29 16.71 6.23
CA LEU A 14 -30.07 15.94 6.41
C LEU A 14 -28.90 16.73 5.77
N LEU A 15 -28.12 17.42 6.59
CA LEU A 15 -26.81 17.92 6.16
C LEU A 15 -25.87 16.71 5.97
N SER A 16 -25.66 16.27 4.75
CA SER A 16 -24.57 15.39 4.40
C SER A 16 -23.25 16.18 4.49
N VAL A 17 -22.47 15.95 5.55
CA VAL A 17 -21.09 16.43 5.60
C VAL A 17 -20.28 15.58 4.63
N ALA A 18 -20.21 16.02 3.40
CA ALA A 18 -19.23 15.52 2.43
C ALA A 18 -17.85 15.96 2.94
N SER A 19 -17.11 15.03 3.53
CA SER A 19 -15.70 15.22 3.84
C SER A 19 -14.98 15.44 2.51
N GLN A 20 -14.72 16.70 2.16
CA GLN A 20 -13.90 17.06 1.01
C GLN A 20 -12.46 16.68 1.35
N PHE A 21 -12.02 15.56 0.80
CA PHE A 21 -10.60 15.26 0.69
C PHE A 21 -9.99 16.33 -0.22
N THR A 22 -9.34 17.33 0.38
CA THR A 22 -8.47 18.23 -0.36
C THR A 22 -7.26 17.43 -0.82
N LEU A 23 -7.28 16.95 -2.08
CA LEU A 23 -6.06 16.54 -2.75
C LEU A 23 -5.11 17.74 -2.70
N SER A 24 -3.94 17.55 -2.09
CA SER A 24 -2.88 18.56 -2.10
C SER A 24 -2.57 18.92 -3.55
N ALA A 25 -2.69 20.18 -3.90
CA ALA A 25 -2.48 20.72 -5.26
C ALA A 25 -1.03 20.59 -5.77
N ASP A 26 -0.13 20.00 -5.01
CA ASP A 26 1.32 19.89 -5.30
C ASP A 26 1.78 18.45 -5.66
N ALA A 27 0.88 17.53 -5.98
CA ALA A 27 1.29 16.20 -6.43
C ALA A 27 1.87 16.32 -7.85
N ALA A 28 3.15 15.93 -8.02
CA ALA A 28 3.75 15.81 -9.36
C ALA A 28 2.86 14.91 -10.24
N PRO A 29 2.75 15.23 -11.55
CA PRO A 29 1.91 14.42 -12.45
C PRO A 29 2.33 12.96 -12.42
N ARG A 30 1.35 12.05 -12.46
CA ARG A 30 1.59 10.61 -12.53
C ARG A 30 2.29 10.27 -13.84
N SER A 31 3.13 9.22 -13.81
CA SER A 31 3.82 8.77 -15.02
C SER A 31 2.83 8.19 -16.06
N GLU A 32 3.23 8.17 -17.33
CA GLU A 32 2.45 7.51 -18.38
C GLU A 32 2.21 6.02 -18.05
N TYR A 33 3.22 5.34 -17.51
CA TYR A 33 3.09 3.95 -17.07
C TYR A 33 2.04 3.79 -15.97
N TRP A 34 1.96 4.72 -15.03
CA TRP A 34 0.92 4.71 -14.00
C TRP A 34 -0.49 4.74 -14.63
N HIS A 35 -0.73 5.64 -15.59
CA HIS A 35 -2.01 5.72 -16.30
C HIS A 35 -2.31 4.45 -17.11
N GLN A 36 -1.30 3.87 -17.78
CA GLN A 36 -1.46 2.62 -18.51
C GLN A 36 -1.91 1.49 -17.57
N ARG A 37 -1.27 1.36 -16.40
CA ARG A 37 -1.62 0.32 -15.42
C ARG A 37 -2.98 0.55 -14.78
N VAL A 38 -3.31 1.79 -14.40
CA VAL A 38 -4.61 2.12 -13.80
C VAL A 38 -5.75 1.76 -14.75
N THR A 39 -5.69 2.21 -16.00
CA THR A 39 -6.76 1.89 -16.99
C THR A 39 -6.86 0.40 -17.27
N LEU A 40 -5.74 -0.35 -17.22
CA LEU A 40 -5.78 -1.80 -17.34
C LEU A 40 -6.42 -2.45 -16.10
N PHE A 41 -6.11 -1.98 -14.90
CA PHE A 41 -6.69 -2.52 -13.66
C PHE A 41 -8.19 -2.24 -13.56
N ASP A 42 -8.70 -1.16 -14.15
CA ASP A 42 -10.15 -0.90 -14.27
C ASP A 42 -10.88 -1.98 -15.10
N LEU A 43 -10.17 -2.64 -16.02
CA LEU A 43 -10.70 -3.75 -16.83
C LEU A 43 -10.49 -5.14 -16.19
N LEU A 44 -9.66 -5.23 -15.15
CA LEU A 44 -9.28 -6.48 -14.49
C LEU A 44 -9.83 -6.49 -13.05
N PRO A 45 -11.10 -6.87 -12.85
CA PRO A 45 -11.72 -6.80 -11.53
C PRO A 45 -10.99 -7.71 -10.52
N VAL A 46 -11.09 -7.31 -9.27
CA VAL A 46 -10.77 -8.14 -8.11
C VAL A 46 -12.06 -8.82 -7.66
N GLU A 47 -11.97 -10.02 -7.11
CA GLU A 47 -13.13 -10.73 -6.57
C GLU A 47 -13.04 -10.86 -5.04
N LYS A 48 -14.18 -11.12 -4.38
CA LYS A 48 -14.26 -11.20 -2.91
C LYS A 48 -13.28 -12.22 -2.30
N GLY A 49 -12.97 -13.31 -2.99
CA GLY A 49 -12.03 -14.35 -2.53
C GLY A 49 -10.56 -14.05 -2.81
N ASP A 50 -10.27 -13.02 -3.60
CA ASP A 50 -8.92 -12.73 -4.06
C ASP A 50 -8.00 -12.24 -2.94
N ILE A 51 -6.71 -12.43 -3.17
CA ILE A 51 -5.61 -11.91 -2.34
C ILE A 51 -4.88 -10.85 -3.16
N VAL A 52 -4.87 -9.61 -2.70
CA VAL A 52 -4.32 -8.49 -3.44
C VAL A 52 -2.97 -8.07 -2.89
N PHE A 53 -1.95 -8.05 -3.73
CA PHE A 53 -0.66 -7.40 -3.46
C PHE A 53 -0.71 -5.98 -4.02
N LEU A 54 -0.76 -4.97 -3.14
CA LEU A 54 -0.94 -3.57 -3.47
C LEU A 54 0.34 -2.78 -3.15
N GLY A 55 0.90 -2.07 -4.13
CA GLY A 55 2.15 -1.35 -3.88
C GLY A 55 2.76 -0.66 -5.10
N ASN A 56 4.07 -0.50 -5.06
CA ASN A 56 4.87 0.18 -6.07
C ASN A 56 5.63 -0.80 -7.00
N SER A 57 6.80 -0.38 -7.53
CA SER A 57 7.64 -1.19 -8.44
C SER A 57 8.10 -2.51 -7.84
N ILE A 58 8.35 -2.57 -6.54
CA ILE A 58 8.77 -3.81 -5.87
C ILE A 58 7.62 -4.83 -5.90
N THR A 59 6.39 -4.37 -5.75
CA THR A 59 5.20 -5.22 -5.93
C THR A 59 4.94 -5.51 -7.40
N ASP A 60 5.02 -4.52 -8.29
CA ASP A 60 4.80 -4.64 -9.73
C ASP A 60 5.66 -5.76 -10.37
N GLY A 61 6.93 -5.87 -9.95
CA GLY A 61 7.88 -6.87 -10.46
C GLY A 61 7.73 -8.28 -9.87
N GLY A 62 6.75 -8.54 -9.01
CA GLY A 62 6.56 -9.86 -8.39
C GLY A 62 5.52 -10.72 -9.10
N GLU A 63 5.90 -11.94 -9.46
CA GLU A 63 5.00 -12.95 -10.04
C GLU A 63 4.35 -13.79 -8.92
N PHE A 64 3.56 -13.11 -8.06
CA PHE A 64 3.02 -13.74 -6.85
C PHE A 64 2.07 -14.90 -7.14
N THR A 65 1.33 -14.86 -8.23
CA THR A 65 0.44 -15.96 -8.65
C THR A 65 1.23 -17.25 -8.83
N GLU A 66 2.40 -17.17 -9.46
CA GLU A 66 3.29 -18.31 -9.68
C GLU A 66 4.08 -18.68 -8.42
N LEU A 67 4.59 -17.69 -7.67
CA LEU A 67 5.35 -17.92 -6.43
C LEU A 67 4.56 -18.67 -5.35
N PHE A 68 3.23 -18.51 -5.34
CA PHE A 68 2.34 -19.16 -4.40
C PHE A 68 1.47 -20.26 -5.03
N ASP A 69 1.60 -20.52 -6.35
CA ASP A 69 0.73 -21.42 -7.09
C ASP A 69 -0.77 -21.18 -6.80
N ASN A 70 -1.17 -19.90 -6.80
CA ASN A 70 -2.52 -19.49 -6.41
C ASN A 70 -3.11 -18.45 -7.40
N PRO A 71 -4.06 -18.85 -8.27
CA PRO A 71 -4.65 -17.98 -9.28
C PRO A 71 -5.54 -16.87 -8.69
N SER A 72 -5.93 -16.96 -7.42
CA SER A 72 -6.69 -15.91 -6.73
C SER A 72 -5.81 -14.73 -6.30
N ILE A 73 -4.50 -14.79 -6.50
CA ILE A 73 -3.61 -13.66 -6.20
C ILE A 73 -3.63 -12.66 -7.34
N LYS A 74 -3.85 -11.40 -7.01
CA LYS A 74 -3.86 -10.27 -7.95
C LYS A 74 -2.76 -9.28 -7.61
N ASN A 75 -1.83 -9.10 -8.54
CA ASN A 75 -0.81 -8.06 -8.40
C ASN A 75 -1.41 -6.69 -8.81
N ARG A 76 -1.39 -5.75 -7.90
CA ARG A 76 -1.79 -4.34 -8.06
C ARG A 76 -0.63 -3.40 -7.73
N GLY A 77 0.59 -3.80 -8.05
CA GLY A 77 1.76 -2.94 -8.04
C GLY A 77 1.81 -2.02 -9.26
N ILE A 78 2.33 -0.79 -9.08
CA ILE A 78 2.65 0.12 -10.18
C ILE A 78 4.01 0.77 -9.91
N SER A 79 4.92 0.65 -10.87
CA SER A 79 6.25 1.25 -10.74
C SER A 79 6.19 2.75 -10.51
N SER A 80 7.04 3.23 -9.60
CA SER A 80 7.12 4.64 -9.15
C SER A 80 5.91 5.14 -8.34
N ASP A 81 4.95 4.27 -7.98
CA ASP A 81 3.80 4.69 -7.19
C ASP A 81 4.19 5.12 -5.77
N VAL A 82 3.42 6.04 -5.22
CA VAL A 82 3.56 6.64 -3.89
C VAL A 82 2.28 6.44 -3.08
N ILE A 83 2.30 6.76 -1.79
CA ILE A 83 1.12 6.59 -0.91
C ILE A 83 -0.12 7.26 -1.49
N SER A 84 0.00 8.50 -1.99
CA SER A 84 -1.13 9.23 -2.60
C SER A 84 -1.62 8.59 -3.90
N GLY A 85 -0.72 7.99 -4.71
CA GLY A 85 -1.10 7.31 -5.95
C GLY A 85 -1.90 6.03 -5.70
N VAL A 86 -1.52 5.25 -4.68
CA VAL A 86 -2.34 4.12 -4.22
C VAL A 86 -3.70 4.59 -3.75
N ALA A 87 -3.77 5.71 -3.01
CA ALA A 87 -5.03 6.27 -2.53
C ALA A 87 -5.96 6.72 -3.68
N GLU A 88 -5.42 7.26 -4.79
CA GLU A 88 -6.20 7.67 -5.96
C GLU A 88 -6.91 6.49 -6.66
N ARG A 89 -6.26 5.32 -6.71
CA ARG A 89 -6.76 4.10 -7.37
C ARG A 89 -7.29 3.03 -6.41
N LEU A 90 -7.53 3.39 -5.16
CA LEU A 90 -7.89 2.42 -4.11
C LEU A 90 -9.19 1.66 -4.41
N HIS A 91 -10.16 2.30 -5.08
CA HIS A 91 -11.42 1.70 -5.52
C HIS A 91 -11.24 0.42 -6.34
N GLN A 92 -10.15 0.31 -7.11
CA GLN A 92 -9.81 -0.91 -7.89
C GLN A 92 -9.61 -2.16 -7.02
N VAL A 93 -9.48 -1.97 -5.72
CA VAL A 93 -9.29 -3.04 -4.74
C VAL A 93 -10.44 -3.07 -3.73
N THR A 94 -10.76 -1.92 -3.13
CA THR A 94 -11.69 -1.86 -2.00
C THR A 94 -13.15 -2.09 -2.38
N ASP A 95 -13.58 -1.72 -3.59
CA ASP A 95 -14.96 -1.92 -4.07
C ASP A 95 -15.36 -3.40 -4.14
N TYR A 96 -14.40 -4.31 -4.14
CA TYR A 96 -14.60 -5.75 -4.32
C TYR A 96 -14.46 -6.57 -3.03
N ASN A 97 -14.02 -5.95 -1.92
CA ASN A 97 -13.80 -6.64 -0.64
C ASN A 97 -12.99 -7.95 -0.78
N PRO A 98 -11.75 -7.92 -1.29
CA PRO A 98 -10.92 -9.11 -1.39
C PRO A 98 -10.70 -9.75 -0.02
N SER A 99 -10.36 -11.04 0.04
CA SER A 99 -10.12 -11.72 1.31
C SER A 99 -8.93 -11.13 2.07
N LYS A 100 -7.87 -10.77 1.35
CA LYS A 100 -6.62 -10.24 1.93
C LYS A 100 -6.05 -9.10 1.08
N ILE A 101 -5.45 -8.11 1.75
CA ILE A 101 -4.69 -7.03 1.10
C ILE A 101 -3.31 -6.98 1.74
N PHE A 102 -2.26 -7.24 0.96
CA PHE A 102 -0.85 -7.06 1.33
C PHE A 102 -0.36 -5.73 0.80
N LEU A 103 -0.20 -4.73 1.67
CA LEU A 103 0.17 -3.37 1.30
C LEU A 103 1.67 -3.12 1.53
N LEU A 104 2.40 -2.76 0.47
CA LEU A 104 3.81 -2.36 0.51
C LEU A 104 4.01 -1.07 -0.30
N ILE A 105 4.05 0.08 0.36
CA ILE A 105 4.18 1.40 -0.28
C ILE A 105 4.95 2.38 0.62
N GLY A 106 5.60 3.39 0.04
CA GLY A 106 6.24 4.48 0.78
C GLY A 106 7.72 4.72 0.47
N ILE A 107 8.43 3.79 -0.18
CA ILE A 107 9.86 4.00 -0.50
C ILE A 107 10.08 5.15 -1.49
N ASN A 108 9.16 5.37 -2.42
CA ASN A 108 9.23 6.49 -3.34
C ASN A 108 8.97 7.82 -2.64
N ASP A 109 8.08 7.83 -1.65
CA ASP A 109 7.84 8.99 -0.78
C ASP A 109 9.11 9.36 0.00
N VAL A 110 9.85 8.34 0.53
CA VAL A 110 11.19 8.53 1.12
C VAL A 110 12.16 9.14 0.11
N SER A 111 12.18 8.65 -1.13
CA SER A 111 13.06 9.17 -2.19
C SER A 111 12.73 10.61 -2.59
N HIS A 112 11.49 11.02 -2.45
CA HIS A 112 11.01 12.39 -2.67
C HIS A 112 11.24 13.32 -1.47
N ASN A 113 11.93 12.86 -0.42
CA ASN A 113 12.27 13.61 0.78
C ASN A 113 11.06 14.07 1.63
N LEU A 114 9.92 13.37 1.56
CA LEU A 114 8.83 13.63 2.48
C LEU A 114 9.28 13.34 3.91
N SER A 115 8.78 14.13 4.87
CA SER A 115 9.06 13.88 6.28
C SER A 115 8.38 12.60 6.77
N VAL A 116 8.98 11.91 7.75
CA VAL A 116 8.38 10.69 8.33
C VAL A 116 6.99 10.97 8.90
N SER A 117 6.76 12.12 9.51
CA SER A 117 5.46 12.51 10.04
C SER A 117 4.41 12.62 8.93
N ARG A 118 4.75 13.28 7.82
CA ARG A 118 3.84 13.42 6.68
C ARG A 118 3.53 12.06 6.04
N MET A 119 4.55 11.24 5.78
CA MET A 119 4.35 9.90 5.24
C MET A 119 3.48 9.03 6.16
N ALA A 120 3.69 9.11 7.48
CA ALA A 120 2.90 8.36 8.45
C ALA A 120 1.44 8.82 8.49
N GLU A 121 1.17 10.13 8.38
CA GLU A 121 -0.18 10.69 8.29
C GLU A 121 -0.90 10.22 7.02
N ASP A 122 -0.26 10.36 5.86
CA ASP A 122 -0.82 9.94 4.57
C ASP A 122 -1.08 8.42 4.55
N TYR A 123 -0.15 7.63 5.11
CA TYR A 123 -0.30 6.18 5.22
C TYR A 123 -1.45 5.80 6.16
N GLU A 124 -1.58 6.44 7.31
CA GLU A 124 -2.68 6.18 8.24
C GLU A 124 -4.04 6.53 7.63
N ASN A 125 -4.12 7.61 6.86
CA ASN A 125 -5.33 7.98 6.11
C ASN A 125 -5.67 6.92 5.05
N LEU A 126 -4.68 6.40 4.33
CA LEU A 126 -4.86 5.29 3.38
C LEU A 126 -5.39 4.03 4.09
N VAL A 127 -4.80 3.66 5.23
CA VAL A 127 -5.22 2.49 6.03
C VAL A 127 -6.66 2.64 6.53
N LYS A 128 -7.02 3.82 7.04
CA LYS A 128 -8.39 4.12 7.50
C LYS A 128 -9.40 4.01 6.36
N ARG A 129 -9.03 4.46 5.15
CA ARG A 129 -9.87 4.29 3.97
C ARG A 129 -10.05 2.82 3.61
N ILE A 130 -8.98 2.02 3.56
CA ILE A 130 -9.07 0.57 3.30
C ILE A 130 -10.02 -0.08 4.31
N ARG A 131 -9.87 0.23 5.61
CA ARG A 131 -10.73 -0.33 6.64
C ARG A 131 -12.20 0.05 6.51
N LYS A 132 -12.47 1.28 6.06
CA LYS A 132 -13.83 1.78 5.84
C LYS A 132 -14.46 1.19 4.57
N GLU A 133 -13.69 1.17 3.47
CA GLU A 133 -14.17 0.82 2.14
C GLU A 133 -14.18 -0.71 1.92
N SER A 134 -13.29 -1.46 2.62
CA SER A 134 -13.19 -2.92 2.53
C SER A 134 -13.07 -3.56 3.93
N PRO A 135 -14.14 -3.47 4.75
CA PRO A 135 -14.09 -3.85 6.16
C PRO A 135 -13.88 -5.35 6.40
N GLU A 136 -14.25 -6.20 5.44
CA GLU A 136 -14.10 -7.66 5.54
C GLU A 136 -12.68 -8.13 5.17
N SER A 137 -11.91 -7.31 4.45
CA SER A 137 -10.55 -7.67 4.03
C SER A 137 -9.59 -7.74 5.20
N LYS A 138 -8.82 -8.83 5.29
CA LYS A 138 -7.69 -8.91 6.22
C LYS A 138 -6.53 -8.08 5.66
N LEU A 139 -6.15 -7.01 6.37
CA LEU A 139 -5.12 -6.08 5.93
C LEU A 139 -3.77 -6.41 6.57
N TYR A 140 -2.75 -6.63 5.72
CA TYR A 140 -1.37 -6.82 6.09
C TYR A 140 -0.56 -5.60 5.64
N ILE A 141 0.00 -4.87 6.60
CA ILE A 141 0.91 -3.76 6.35
C ILE A 141 2.33 -4.30 6.40
N GLN A 142 2.98 -4.38 5.26
CA GLN A 142 4.34 -4.85 5.15
C GLN A 142 5.34 -3.72 5.42
N SER A 143 6.41 -4.00 6.13
CA SER A 143 7.51 -3.05 6.32
C SER A 143 8.10 -2.66 4.97
N LEU A 144 8.58 -1.43 4.82
CA LEU A 144 9.53 -1.12 3.76
C LEU A 144 10.75 -2.02 3.91
N MET A 145 11.26 -2.49 2.79
CA MET A 145 12.42 -3.38 2.73
C MET A 145 13.72 -2.63 3.02
N PRO A 146 14.79 -3.33 3.46
CA PRO A 146 16.11 -2.73 3.52
C PRO A 146 16.56 -2.26 2.13
N ILE A 147 17.37 -1.21 2.09
CA ILE A 147 18.02 -0.72 0.87
C ILE A 147 19.51 -0.95 0.94
N ASN A 148 20.20 -0.98 -0.20
CA ASN A 148 21.64 -1.14 -0.29
C ASN A 148 22.26 -0.07 -1.18
N ASN A 149 22.67 1.03 -0.56
CA ASN A 149 23.26 2.19 -1.25
C ASN A 149 24.66 1.95 -1.83
N ASP A 150 25.29 0.80 -1.56
CA ASP A 150 26.61 0.45 -2.12
C ASP A 150 26.56 0.21 -3.64
N PHE A 151 25.36 -0.02 -4.19
CA PHE A 151 25.14 -0.10 -5.63
C PHE A 151 25.18 1.29 -6.33
N GLY A 152 25.02 2.39 -5.58
CA GLY A 152 25.09 3.76 -6.09
C GLY A 152 24.00 4.15 -7.11
N ARG A 153 22.97 3.30 -7.30
CA ARG A 153 21.95 3.48 -8.34
C ARG A 153 20.92 4.56 -7.99
N TYR A 154 20.37 4.50 -6.76
CA TYR A 154 19.31 5.39 -6.29
C TYR A 154 19.87 6.50 -5.41
N LYS A 155 20.36 7.58 -6.03
CA LYS A 155 21.01 8.70 -5.34
C LYS A 155 20.10 9.36 -4.29
N ASN A 156 18.80 9.44 -4.57
CA ASN A 156 17.80 10.05 -3.68
C ASN A 156 17.53 9.19 -2.42
N LEU A 157 17.93 7.93 -2.40
CA LEU A 157 17.84 7.04 -1.24
C LEU A 157 19.14 6.96 -0.44
N LYS A 158 20.22 7.61 -0.91
CA LYS A 158 21.51 7.60 -0.20
C LYS A 158 21.38 8.21 1.18
N GLY A 159 21.75 7.44 2.21
CA GLY A 159 21.67 7.88 3.61
C GLY A 159 20.27 7.87 4.22
N LYS A 160 19.27 7.25 3.53
CA LYS A 160 17.88 7.19 4.01
C LYS A 160 17.54 5.94 4.82
N GLU A 161 18.50 5.09 5.15
CA GLU A 161 18.27 3.85 5.92
C GLU A 161 17.59 4.12 7.27
N ALA A 162 18.00 5.20 7.94
CA ALA A 162 17.39 5.62 9.21
C ALA A 162 15.92 6.08 8.99
N THR A 163 15.66 6.82 7.92
CA THR A 163 14.30 7.27 7.55
C THR A 163 13.38 6.08 7.28
N VAL A 164 13.87 5.07 6.54
CA VAL A 164 13.13 3.82 6.28
C VAL A 164 12.79 3.10 7.58
N LYS A 165 13.75 2.96 8.50
CA LYS A 165 13.50 2.33 9.81
C LYS A 165 12.52 3.11 10.67
N GLN A 166 12.61 4.44 10.69
CA GLN A 166 11.67 5.30 11.41
C GLN A 166 10.26 5.18 10.84
N LEU A 167 10.12 5.15 9.51
CA LEU A 167 8.81 4.95 8.89
C LEU A 167 8.26 3.56 9.22
N ASN A 168 9.06 2.50 9.16
CA ASN A 168 8.64 1.14 9.54
C ASN A 168 8.11 1.07 10.98
N GLN A 169 8.74 1.80 11.91
CA GLN A 169 8.23 1.91 13.28
C GLN A 169 6.84 2.55 13.30
N ARG A 170 6.63 3.63 12.53
CA ARG A 170 5.31 4.27 12.41
C ARG A 170 4.27 3.35 11.76
N LEU A 171 4.66 2.57 10.72
CA LEU A 171 3.78 1.59 10.08
C LEU A 171 3.31 0.51 11.05
N LYS A 172 4.21 0.03 11.93
CA LYS A 172 3.85 -0.92 12.98
C LYS A 172 2.81 -0.34 13.95
N GLU A 173 2.99 0.90 14.38
CA GLU A 173 2.04 1.61 15.24
C GLU A 173 0.69 1.83 14.55
N ILE A 174 0.71 2.22 13.25
CA ILE A 174 -0.50 2.40 12.44
C ILE A 174 -1.25 1.08 12.29
N ALA A 175 -0.56 -0.01 12.00
CA ALA A 175 -1.16 -1.34 11.91
C ALA A 175 -1.90 -1.70 13.21
N GLN A 176 -1.24 -1.54 14.35
CA GLN A 176 -1.81 -1.85 15.67
C GLN A 176 -3.06 -1.02 15.97
N ARG A 177 -3.02 0.30 15.71
CA ARG A 177 -4.16 1.20 15.97
C ARG A 177 -5.36 0.95 15.08
N ASN A 178 -5.14 0.43 13.87
CA ASN A 178 -6.18 0.24 12.87
C ASN A 178 -6.58 -1.24 12.67
N GLY A 179 -6.20 -2.14 13.59
CA GLY A 179 -6.56 -3.55 13.53
C GLY A 179 -5.99 -4.28 12.29
N ALA A 180 -4.86 -3.83 11.76
CA ALA A 180 -4.14 -4.49 10.68
C ALA A 180 -2.98 -5.34 11.24
N VAL A 181 -2.53 -6.31 10.46
CA VAL A 181 -1.36 -7.12 10.79
C VAL A 181 -0.11 -6.44 10.25
N TYR A 182 0.85 -6.15 11.11
CA TYR A 182 2.17 -5.67 10.65
C TYR A 182 3.06 -6.86 10.29
N VAL A 183 3.66 -6.83 9.12
CA VAL A 183 4.56 -7.87 8.62
C VAL A 183 5.96 -7.29 8.46
N ASP A 184 6.89 -7.73 9.29
CA ASP A 184 8.29 -7.30 9.22
C ASP A 184 9.08 -8.14 8.21
N LEU A 185 9.36 -7.58 7.05
CA LEU A 185 10.15 -8.21 5.99
C LEU A 185 11.67 -8.05 6.19
N TRP A 186 12.09 -7.19 7.12
CA TRP A 186 13.51 -6.88 7.33
C TRP A 186 14.36 -8.11 7.65
N PRO A 187 13.96 -9.01 8.57
CA PRO A 187 14.75 -10.19 8.92
C PRO A 187 15.01 -11.15 7.76
N ALA A 188 14.05 -11.24 6.81
CA ALA A 188 14.17 -12.12 5.64
C ALA A 188 15.12 -11.55 4.58
N LEU A 189 15.19 -10.23 4.45
CA LEU A 189 15.84 -9.58 3.31
C LEU A 189 17.16 -8.87 3.67
N ALA A 190 17.36 -8.51 4.94
CA ALA A 190 18.57 -7.80 5.36
C ALA A 190 19.74 -8.75 5.57
N ASP A 191 20.91 -8.29 5.19
CA ASP A 191 22.18 -8.86 5.68
C ASP A 191 22.31 -8.62 7.18
N LYS A 192 22.54 -9.66 7.95
CA LYS A 192 22.57 -9.61 9.43
C LYS A 192 23.68 -8.74 10.00
N LYS A 193 24.78 -8.54 9.27
CA LYS A 193 25.94 -7.78 9.74
C LYS A 193 25.78 -6.29 9.43
N THR A 194 25.27 -5.98 8.24
CA THR A 194 25.20 -4.60 7.73
C THR A 194 23.82 -3.97 7.84
N GLY A 195 22.76 -4.78 7.96
CA GLY A 195 21.36 -4.34 7.92
C GLY A 195 20.90 -3.85 6.53
N LYS A 196 21.75 -3.97 5.51
CA LYS A 196 21.43 -3.60 4.13
C LYS A 196 20.71 -4.73 3.42
N LEU A 197 20.01 -4.42 2.33
CA LEU A 197 19.46 -5.44 1.42
C LEU A 197 20.61 -6.35 0.95
N ARG A 198 20.41 -7.67 1.08
CA ARG A 198 21.43 -8.66 0.73
C ARG A 198 21.79 -8.54 -0.75
N ARG A 199 23.10 -8.58 -1.03
CA ARG A 199 23.62 -8.35 -2.39
C ARG A 199 23.09 -9.37 -3.43
N GLU A 200 22.90 -10.61 -3.01
CA GLU A 200 22.36 -11.68 -3.86
C GLU A 200 20.85 -11.54 -4.14
N PHE A 201 20.17 -10.62 -3.46
CA PHE A 201 18.74 -10.36 -3.64
C PHE A 201 18.44 -9.16 -4.54
N THR A 202 19.47 -8.42 -4.97
CA THR A 202 19.31 -7.21 -5.74
C THR A 202 20.47 -6.97 -6.70
N ASN A 203 20.23 -6.28 -7.80
CA ASN A 203 21.27 -5.81 -8.72
C ASN A 203 21.38 -4.28 -8.78
N ASP A 204 20.52 -3.57 -8.06
CA ASP A 204 20.49 -2.10 -8.05
C ASP A 204 20.42 -1.49 -6.63
N GLY A 205 20.23 -2.35 -5.60
CA GLY A 205 20.17 -1.95 -4.20
C GLY A 205 18.77 -1.61 -3.69
N LEU A 206 17.73 -1.77 -4.51
CA LEU A 206 16.32 -1.48 -4.18
C LEU A 206 15.38 -2.58 -4.64
N HIS A 207 15.36 -2.90 -5.94
CA HIS A 207 14.49 -3.92 -6.53
C HIS A 207 15.04 -5.32 -6.30
N LEU A 208 14.13 -6.29 -6.25
CA LEU A 208 14.49 -7.67 -5.96
C LEU A 208 14.82 -8.46 -7.24
N LEU A 209 15.78 -9.33 -7.13
CA LEU A 209 16.01 -10.46 -8.03
C LEU A 209 15.18 -11.67 -7.57
N GLY A 210 15.12 -12.73 -8.39
CA GLY A 210 14.33 -13.93 -8.08
C GLY A 210 14.52 -14.48 -6.67
N LYS A 211 15.78 -14.60 -6.18
CA LYS A 211 16.07 -15.01 -4.80
C LYS A 211 15.50 -14.08 -3.74
N GLY A 212 15.38 -12.79 -4.04
CA GLY A 212 14.78 -11.82 -3.14
C GLY A 212 13.26 -11.97 -3.08
N TYR A 213 12.62 -12.22 -4.22
CA TYR A 213 11.18 -12.53 -4.27
C TYR A 213 10.85 -13.84 -3.58
N ASP A 214 11.67 -14.87 -3.76
CA ASP A 214 11.55 -16.16 -3.06
C ASP A 214 11.63 -15.99 -1.55
N ALA A 215 12.64 -15.26 -1.05
CA ALA A 215 12.76 -14.94 0.37
C ALA A 215 11.59 -14.11 0.91
N TRP A 216 11.02 -13.20 0.12
CA TRP A 216 9.82 -12.47 0.48
C TRP A 216 8.61 -13.40 0.54
N ALA A 217 8.40 -14.24 -0.49
CA ALA A 217 7.31 -15.19 -0.52
C ALA A 217 7.35 -16.15 0.69
N ASP A 218 8.52 -16.69 1.01
CA ASP A 218 8.71 -17.57 2.17
C ASP A 218 8.37 -16.88 3.51
N ALA A 219 8.74 -15.61 3.64
CA ALA A 219 8.47 -14.83 4.86
C ALA A 219 6.96 -14.61 5.13
N ILE A 220 6.12 -14.69 4.10
CA ILE A 220 4.68 -14.42 4.22
C ILE A 220 3.80 -15.60 3.83
N ARG A 221 4.38 -16.75 3.48
CA ARG A 221 3.66 -17.91 2.95
C ARG A 221 2.47 -18.31 3.81
N ASN A 222 2.67 -18.49 5.12
CA ASN A 222 1.59 -18.84 6.04
C ASN A 222 0.47 -17.79 6.12
N LEU A 223 0.79 -16.49 5.87
CA LEU A 223 -0.22 -15.45 5.87
C LEU A 223 -1.03 -15.42 4.57
N VAL A 224 -0.45 -15.91 3.49
CA VAL A 224 -1.14 -16.07 2.20
C VAL A 224 -2.03 -17.30 2.23
N GLU A 225 -1.57 -18.42 2.81
CA GLU A 225 -2.23 -19.72 2.80
C GLU A 225 -3.29 -19.89 3.92
N GLU A 226 -3.25 -19.12 5.03
CA GLU A 226 -4.29 -19.18 6.10
C GLU A 226 -5.72 -18.78 5.58
#